data_3f879d9ea40bc4710d1bb6670ff05530
#
_entry.id   3f879d9ea40bc4710d1bb6670ff05530
#
_cell.length_a   1.000
_cell.length_b   1.000
_cell.length_c   1.000
_cell.angle_alpha   90.00
_cell.angle_beta   90.00
_cell.angle_gamma   90.00
#
_symmetry.space_group_name_H-M   'P 1'
#
loop_
_entity.id
_entity.type
_entity.pdbx_description
1 polymer ?
#
loop_
_entity_poly.entity_id
_entity_poly.type
_entity_poly.pdbx_seq_one_letter_code
_entity_poly.pdbx_strand_id
1 'polypeptide(L)'
;MAYQSPVYHVRAVPVEKIRANEYNPNHVAPPEMRLLYDSIKEDGYTMPIVCYYNETEDVYEIVDGFHRYSVMLQHQDIYEREGGKLPVSVIDKPIDERMASTIRHNRARGSHDVDLMSNIVAELHKIGRSDAWLSKHLGMDKEEILRLKQITGLAEAFKDHEFSRSWEPGNIEEEFSNV
;
A
#
# COMPACT_ATOMS: atom_id res chain seq x y z
N MET A 1 21.81 24.15 2.87
CA MET A 1 22.02 23.49 1.56
C MET A 1 20.71 23.51 0.80
N ALA A 2 20.74 23.72 -0.53
CA ALA A 2 19.53 23.63 -1.34
C ALA A 2 19.01 22.19 -1.33
N TYR A 3 17.69 22.01 -1.19
CA TYR A 3 17.06 20.69 -1.27
C TYR A 3 17.27 20.09 -2.67
N GLN A 4 17.82 18.88 -2.74
CA GLN A 4 17.97 18.15 -3.99
C GLN A 4 17.02 16.95 -4.01
N SER A 5 16.34 16.73 -5.15
CA SER A 5 15.41 15.61 -5.27
C SER A 5 16.14 14.27 -5.17
N PRO A 6 15.63 13.33 -4.35
CA PRO A 6 16.28 12.03 -4.12
C PRO A 6 16.49 11.20 -5.38
N VAL A 7 15.69 11.42 -6.42
CA VAL A 7 15.81 10.74 -7.72
C VAL A 7 17.14 10.98 -8.43
N TYR A 8 17.87 12.03 -8.10
CA TYR A 8 19.22 12.26 -8.65
C TYR A 8 20.31 11.42 -7.98
N HIS A 9 19.96 10.66 -6.93
CA HIS A 9 20.88 9.80 -6.18
C HIS A 9 20.33 8.37 -6.05
N VAL A 10 19.85 7.81 -7.17
CA VAL A 10 19.37 6.43 -7.24
C VAL A 10 20.55 5.48 -7.01
N ARG A 11 20.30 4.46 -6.16
CA ARG A 11 21.28 3.43 -5.81
C ARG A 11 20.79 2.07 -6.29
N ALA A 12 21.69 1.23 -6.79
CA ALA A 12 21.41 -0.18 -7.05
C ALA A 12 21.55 -0.97 -5.73
N VAL A 13 20.41 -1.37 -5.15
CA VAL A 13 20.36 -2.05 -3.85
C VAL A 13 20.00 -3.52 -4.05
N PRO A 14 20.73 -4.47 -3.43
CA PRO A 14 20.37 -5.89 -3.44
C PRO A 14 18.94 -6.08 -2.89
N VAL A 15 18.15 -6.91 -3.58
CA VAL A 15 16.74 -7.11 -3.23
C VAL A 15 16.55 -7.68 -1.81
N GLU A 16 17.53 -8.43 -1.31
CA GLU A 16 17.57 -9.02 0.03
C GLU A 16 17.65 -7.96 1.14
N LYS A 17 18.12 -6.76 0.80
CA LYS A 17 18.16 -5.61 1.71
C LYS A 17 16.91 -4.76 1.65
N ILE A 18 15.93 -5.12 0.83
CA ILE A 18 14.68 -4.36 0.66
C ILE A 18 13.54 -5.16 1.29
N ARG A 19 12.73 -4.51 2.10
CA ARG A 19 11.54 -5.12 2.70
C ARG A 19 10.29 -4.24 2.54
N ALA A 20 9.13 -4.90 2.52
CA ALA A 20 7.84 -4.22 2.62
C ALA A 20 7.73 -3.50 3.96
N ASN A 21 6.97 -2.41 4.01
CA ASN A 21 6.57 -1.80 5.27
C ASN A 21 5.40 -2.59 5.90
N GLU A 22 5.24 -2.49 7.21
CA GLU A 22 4.23 -3.22 7.99
C GLU A 22 2.83 -2.56 7.92
N TYR A 23 2.77 -1.27 7.57
CA TYR A 23 1.53 -0.50 7.58
C TYR A 23 0.78 -0.49 6.24
N ASN A 24 1.35 -1.06 5.19
CA ASN A 24 0.79 -1.05 3.85
C ASN A 24 0.52 -2.50 3.38
N PRO A 25 -0.66 -3.07 3.69
CA PRO A 25 -1.06 -4.37 3.17
C PRO A 25 -1.30 -4.23 1.66
N ASN A 26 -0.26 -4.52 0.87
CA ASN A 26 -0.30 -4.41 -0.58
C ASN A 26 -1.03 -5.60 -1.18
N HIS A 27 -2.28 -5.43 -1.52
CA HIS A 27 -3.03 -6.36 -2.37
C HIS A 27 -3.01 -5.85 -3.81
N VAL A 28 -2.62 -6.71 -4.73
CA VAL A 28 -2.57 -6.39 -6.17
C VAL A 28 -3.49 -7.33 -6.91
N ALA A 29 -4.32 -6.77 -7.77
CA ALA A 29 -5.08 -7.58 -8.70
C ALA A 29 -4.14 -8.24 -9.73
N PRO A 30 -4.29 -9.54 -10.01
CA PRO A 30 -3.39 -10.28 -10.90
C PRO A 30 -3.24 -9.70 -12.31
N PRO A 31 -4.27 -9.13 -12.96
CA PRO A 31 -4.14 -8.56 -14.31
C PRO A 31 -3.17 -7.37 -14.38
N GLU A 32 -3.22 -6.47 -13.40
CA GLU A 32 -2.35 -5.28 -13.35
C GLU A 32 -0.90 -5.66 -13.08
N MET A 33 -0.67 -6.72 -12.29
CA MET A 33 0.68 -7.24 -12.06
C MET A 33 1.30 -7.78 -13.35
N ARG A 34 0.51 -8.44 -14.19
CA ARG A 34 0.99 -8.96 -15.47
C ARG A 34 1.40 -7.83 -16.40
N LEU A 35 0.57 -6.79 -16.52
CA LEU A 35 0.91 -5.60 -17.33
C LEU A 35 2.18 -4.91 -16.82
N LEU A 36 2.34 -4.83 -15.50
CA LEU A 36 3.55 -4.27 -14.91
C LEU A 36 4.79 -5.12 -15.20
N TYR A 37 4.67 -6.44 -15.13
CA TYR A 37 5.74 -7.36 -15.53
C TYR A 37 6.11 -7.16 -17.00
N ASP A 38 5.15 -7.14 -17.90
CA ASP A 38 5.38 -6.95 -19.34
C ASP A 38 6.09 -5.60 -19.60
N SER A 39 5.64 -4.51 -18.94
CA SER A 39 6.29 -3.20 -19.04
C SER A 39 7.73 -3.24 -18.53
N ILE A 40 7.99 -3.84 -17.36
CA ILE A 40 9.36 -3.96 -16.83
C ILE A 40 10.22 -4.85 -17.72
N LYS A 41 9.65 -5.88 -18.32
CA LYS A 41 10.36 -6.76 -19.23
C LYS A 41 10.80 -6.04 -20.50
N GLU A 42 9.95 -5.20 -21.07
CA GLU A 42 10.25 -4.45 -22.31
C GLU A 42 11.17 -3.24 -22.05
N ASP A 43 10.83 -2.43 -21.04
CA ASP A 43 11.44 -1.10 -20.82
C ASP A 43 12.46 -1.06 -19.69
N GLY A 44 12.54 -2.10 -18.86
CA GLY A 44 13.32 -2.09 -17.62
C GLY A 44 12.64 -1.30 -16.48
N TYR A 45 13.39 -1.10 -15.40
CA TYR A 45 12.91 -0.26 -14.29
C TYR A 45 13.09 1.22 -14.63
N THR A 46 12.06 1.85 -15.16
CA THR A 46 12.05 3.29 -15.51
C THR A 46 11.83 4.21 -14.31
N MET A 47 11.31 3.67 -13.19
CA MET A 47 11.05 4.41 -11.96
C MET A 47 11.67 3.68 -10.77
N PRO A 48 12.45 4.36 -9.91
CA PRO A 48 13.05 3.73 -8.73
C PRO A 48 12.00 3.37 -7.68
N ILE A 49 12.33 2.38 -6.84
CA ILE A 49 11.60 2.11 -5.59
C ILE A 49 11.94 3.23 -4.61
N VAL A 50 10.94 3.81 -3.95
CA VAL A 50 11.16 4.83 -2.92
C VAL A 50 11.24 4.14 -1.57
N CYS A 51 12.36 4.28 -0.87
CA CYS A 51 12.60 3.63 0.42
C CYS A 51 13.05 4.64 1.48
N TYR A 52 12.86 4.26 2.72
CA TYR A 52 13.57 4.76 3.89
C TYR A 52 14.71 3.78 4.22
N TYR A 53 15.89 4.29 4.53
CA TYR A 53 16.99 3.43 4.97
C TYR A 53 17.02 3.36 6.50
N ASN A 54 16.83 2.17 7.03
CA ASN A 54 16.94 1.87 8.45
C ASN A 54 18.40 1.49 8.76
N GLU A 55 19.15 2.43 9.31
CA GLU A 55 20.57 2.25 9.61
C GLU A 55 20.82 1.16 10.67
N THR A 56 19.89 1.00 11.63
CA THR A 56 20.03 0.03 12.72
C THR A 56 19.97 -1.40 12.22
N GLU A 57 19.12 -1.68 11.24
CA GLU A 57 18.90 -3.02 10.70
C GLU A 57 19.61 -3.24 9.34
N ASP A 58 20.23 -2.20 8.79
CA ASP A 58 20.84 -2.19 7.44
C ASP A 58 19.88 -2.66 6.34
N VAL A 59 18.63 -2.16 6.39
CA VAL A 59 17.58 -2.49 5.41
C VAL A 59 16.90 -1.25 4.84
N TYR A 60 16.32 -1.41 3.66
CA TYR A 60 15.55 -0.40 2.95
C TYR A 60 14.06 -0.73 3.05
N GLU A 61 13.29 0.07 3.79
CA GLU A 61 11.83 -0.08 3.95
C GLU A 61 11.10 0.63 2.82
N ILE A 62 10.25 -0.09 2.10
CA ILE A 62 9.52 0.45 0.95
C ILE A 62 8.49 1.49 1.42
N VAL A 63 8.54 2.68 0.83
CA VAL A 63 7.51 3.72 0.99
C VAL A 63 6.59 3.75 -0.24
N ASP A 64 7.17 3.55 -1.44
CA ASP A 64 6.43 3.42 -2.70
C ASP A 64 7.14 2.48 -3.66
N GLY A 65 6.36 1.78 -4.49
CA GLY A 65 6.88 0.88 -5.51
C GLY A 65 6.86 -0.60 -5.13
N PHE A 66 6.05 -1.00 -4.17
CA PHE A 66 5.91 -2.40 -3.74
C PHE A 66 5.62 -3.36 -4.91
N HIS A 67 4.77 -3.00 -5.85
CA HIS A 67 4.47 -3.83 -7.02
C HIS A 67 5.69 -4.08 -7.89
N ARG A 68 6.52 -3.05 -8.10
CA ARG A 68 7.80 -3.18 -8.84
C ARG A 68 8.80 -4.09 -8.12
N TYR A 69 8.84 -3.99 -6.79
CA TYR A 69 9.59 -4.93 -5.95
C TYR A 69 9.07 -6.36 -6.06
N SER A 70 7.74 -6.54 -6.03
CA SER A 70 7.11 -7.86 -6.16
C SER A 70 7.39 -8.52 -7.50
N VAL A 71 7.44 -7.77 -8.61
CA VAL A 71 7.84 -8.30 -9.92
C VAL A 71 9.24 -8.89 -9.86
N MET A 72 10.20 -8.21 -9.23
CA MET A 72 11.57 -8.73 -9.05
C MET A 72 11.59 -10.07 -8.32
N LEU A 73 10.77 -10.23 -7.27
CA LEU A 73 10.73 -11.47 -6.49
C LEU A 73 10.02 -12.63 -7.19
N GLN A 74 9.05 -12.32 -8.05
CA GLN A 74 8.19 -13.33 -8.69
C GLN A 74 8.72 -13.81 -10.04
N HIS A 75 9.63 -13.05 -10.67
CA HIS A 75 10.07 -13.30 -12.05
C HIS A 75 11.60 -13.43 -12.13
N GLN A 76 12.04 -14.69 -12.29
CA GLN A 76 13.47 -15.05 -12.33
C GLN A 76 14.23 -14.36 -13.49
N ASP A 77 13.60 -14.19 -14.65
CA ASP A 77 14.18 -13.52 -15.81
C ASP A 77 14.50 -12.03 -15.52
N ILE A 78 13.62 -11.36 -14.75
CA ILE A 78 13.87 -9.98 -14.30
C ILE A 78 14.99 -9.96 -13.26
N TYR A 79 14.96 -10.88 -12.29
CA TYR A 79 16.01 -10.98 -11.26
C TYR A 79 17.40 -11.16 -11.87
N GLU A 80 17.54 -12.08 -12.81
CA GLU A 80 18.82 -12.35 -13.48
C GLU A 80 19.30 -11.17 -14.31
N ARG A 81 18.40 -10.54 -15.09
CA ARG A 81 18.73 -9.37 -15.90
C ARG A 81 19.24 -8.21 -15.05
N GLU A 82 18.61 -7.93 -13.92
CA GLU A 82 18.99 -6.83 -13.02
C GLU A 82 20.11 -7.20 -12.04
N GLY A 83 20.61 -8.45 -12.07
CA GLY A 83 21.65 -8.94 -11.16
C GLY A 83 21.21 -8.92 -9.70
N GLY A 84 19.93 -9.19 -9.41
CA GLY A 84 19.34 -9.20 -8.07
C GLY A 84 19.28 -7.83 -7.39
N LYS A 85 19.37 -6.72 -8.15
CA LYS A 85 19.39 -5.36 -7.60
C LYS A 85 18.23 -4.53 -8.13
N LEU A 86 17.68 -3.68 -7.27
CA LEU A 86 16.64 -2.71 -7.61
C LEU A 86 17.16 -1.27 -7.55
N PRO A 87 16.72 -0.39 -8.46
CA PRO A 87 16.99 1.03 -8.35
C PRO A 87 16.18 1.61 -7.17
N VAL A 88 16.86 2.16 -6.18
CA VAL A 88 16.26 2.72 -4.96
C VAL A 88 16.58 4.20 -4.84
N SER A 89 15.54 4.99 -4.60
CA SER A 89 15.59 6.40 -4.21
C SER A 89 15.29 6.50 -2.71
N VAL A 90 16.21 7.04 -1.92
CA VAL A 90 16.07 7.10 -0.46
C VAL A 90 15.48 8.43 -0.03
N ILE A 91 14.44 8.35 0.82
CA ILE A 91 13.91 9.52 1.53
C ILE A 91 14.20 9.37 3.03
N ASP A 92 14.66 10.47 3.64
CA ASP A 92 14.89 10.53 5.09
C ASP A 92 13.74 11.31 5.74
N LYS A 93 12.76 10.56 6.28
CA LYS A 93 11.54 11.09 6.90
C LYS A 93 11.10 10.22 8.06
N PRO A 94 10.50 10.85 9.11
CA PRO A 94 9.89 10.12 10.21
C PRO A 94 8.70 9.29 9.73
N ILE A 95 8.29 8.30 10.54
CA ILE A 95 7.31 7.27 10.16
C ILE A 95 5.97 7.86 9.67
N ASP A 96 5.45 8.87 10.34
CA ASP A 96 4.20 9.54 9.97
C ASP A 96 4.27 10.24 8.61
N GLU A 97 5.39 10.90 8.32
CA GLU A 97 5.64 11.52 7.02
C GLU A 97 5.86 10.48 5.91
N ARG A 98 6.41 9.29 6.23
CA ARG A 98 6.52 8.17 5.29
C ARG A 98 5.15 7.61 4.95
N MET A 99 4.30 7.37 5.96
CA MET A 99 2.90 6.96 5.78
C MET A 99 2.12 7.96 4.92
N ALA A 100 2.27 9.26 5.22
CA ALA A 100 1.67 10.32 4.43
C ALA A 100 2.18 10.34 2.97
N SER A 101 3.47 10.07 2.76
CA SER A 101 4.04 9.97 1.40
C SER A 101 3.43 8.81 0.63
N THR A 102 3.25 7.63 1.26
CA THR A 102 2.59 6.48 0.65
C THR A 102 1.19 6.83 0.15
N ILE A 103 0.38 7.48 0.99
CA ILE A 103 -0.97 7.92 0.59
C ILE A 103 -0.91 8.94 -0.55
N ARG A 104 -0.06 9.98 -0.45
CA ARG A 104 0.05 10.99 -1.50
C ARG A 104 0.43 10.40 -2.85
N HIS A 105 1.38 9.46 -2.87
CA HIS A 105 1.79 8.79 -4.10
C HIS A 105 0.66 7.95 -4.71
N ASN A 106 -0.09 7.22 -3.89
CA ASN A 106 -1.22 6.43 -4.35
C ASN A 106 -2.36 7.31 -4.87
N ARG A 107 -2.73 8.37 -4.13
CA ARG A 107 -3.78 9.32 -4.55
C ARG A 107 -3.42 10.04 -5.86
N ALA A 108 -2.18 10.46 -6.02
CA ALA A 108 -1.71 11.15 -7.22
C ALA A 108 -1.80 10.27 -8.49
N ARG A 109 -1.81 8.94 -8.34
CA ARG A 109 -1.96 7.98 -9.46
C ARG A 109 -3.41 7.67 -9.81
N GLY A 110 -4.38 8.18 -9.05
CA GLY A 110 -5.81 7.99 -9.31
C GLY A 110 -6.38 6.63 -8.87
N SER A 111 -5.58 5.74 -8.31
CA SER A 111 -6.08 4.51 -7.69
C SER A 111 -6.38 4.75 -6.20
N HIS A 112 -7.64 4.51 -5.82
CA HIS A 112 -8.07 4.63 -4.43
C HIS A 112 -8.37 3.24 -3.87
N ASP A 113 -7.36 2.64 -3.24
CA ASP A 113 -7.60 1.48 -2.38
C ASP A 113 -8.12 2.01 -1.03
N VAL A 114 -9.42 1.84 -0.81
CA VAL A 114 -10.11 2.36 0.39
C VAL A 114 -9.63 1.64 1.63
N ASP A 115 -9.38 0.33 1.55
CA ASP A 115 -8.92 -0.47 2.68
C ASP A 115 -7.50 -0.07 3.09
N LEU A 116 -6.62 0.14 2.10
CA LEU A 116 -5.29 0.66 2.33
C LEU A 116 -5.32 2.02 3.01
N MET A 117 -6.12 2.95 2.49
CA MET A 117 -6.22 4.29 3.07
C MET A 117 -6.80 4.27 4.48
N SER A 118 -7.82 3.43 4.75
CA SER A 118 -8.42 3.32 6.07
C SER A 118 -7.42 2.76 7.10
N ASN A 119 -6.62 1.76 6.74
CA ASN A 119 -5.59 1.20 7.60
C ASN A 119 -4.50 2.23 7.94
N ILE A 120 -3.99 2.97 6.94
CA ILE A 120 -2.96 3.99 7.18
C ILE A 120 -3.51 5.14 8.04
N VAL A 121 -4.76 5.57 7.82
CA VAL A 121 -5.42 6.59 8.66
C VAL A 121 -5.51 6.11 10.11
N ALA A 122 -5.89 4.84 10.34
CA ALA A 122 -5.93 4.26 11.69
C ALA A 122 -4.54 4.25 12.35
N GLU A 123 -3.51 3.84 11.65
CA GLU A 123 -2.13 3.84 12.19
C GLU A 123 -1.63 5.25 12.49
N LEU A 124 -1.92 6.23 11.64
CA LEU A 124 -1.58 7.64 11.90
C LEU A 124 -2.27 8.17 13.16
N HIS A 125 -3.52 7.77 13.41
CA HIS A 125 -4.20 8.10 14.67
C HIS A 125 -3.57 7.41 15.88
N LYS A 126 -3.20 6.14 15.78
CA LYS A 126 -2.52 5.41 16.87
C LYS A 126 -1.21 6.08 17.29
N ILE A 127 -0.46 6.64 16.34
CA ILE A 127 0.77 7.41 16.62
C ILE A 127 0.49 8.89 16.95
N GLY A 128 -0.78 9.27 17.21
CA GLY A 128 -1.17 10.57 17.74
C GLY A 128 -1.39 11.68 16.72
N ARG A 129 -1.56 11.36 15.42
CA ARG A 129 -1.87 12.38 14.41
C ARG A 129 -3.35 12.74 14.43
N SER A 130 -3.64 14.05 14.43
CA SER A 130 -5.01 14.58 14.48
C SER A 130 -5.67 14.62 13.10
N ASP A 131 -7.01 14.72 13.04
CA ASP A 131 -7.76 14.91 11.80
C ASP A 131 -7.32 16.17 11.05
N ALA A 132 -6.99 17.25 11.76
CA ALA A 132 -6.44 18.45 11.16
C ALA A 132 -5.09 18.21 10.48
N TRP A 133 -4.25 17.39 11.09
CA TRP A 133 -2.99 16.96 10.48
C TRP A 133 -3.23 16.12 9.22
N LEU A 134 -4.14 15.14 9.28
CA LEU A 134 -4.52 14.31 8.12
C LEU A 134 -5.05 15.17 6.97
N SER A 135 -5.98 16.09 7.25
CA SER A 135 -6.52 17.00 6.24
C SER A 135 -5.42 17.82 5.57
N LYS A 136 -4.51 18.37 6.35
CA LYS A 136 -3.41 19.21 5.84
C LYS A 136 -2.38 18.43 5.00
N HIS A 137 -1.98 17.23 5.48
CA HIS A 137 -0.86 16.50 4.90
C HIS A 137 -1.27 15.47 3.84
N LEU A 138 -2.53 15.00 3.87
CA LEU A 138 -3.05 14.00 2.94
C LEU A 138 -4.06 14.58 1.94
N GLY A 139 -4.50 15.83 2.15
CA GLY A 139 -5.52 16.47 1.32
C GLY A 139 -6.90 15.82 1.45
N MET A 140 -7.19 15.19 2.60
CA MET A 140 -8.48 14.58 2.90
C MET A 140 -9.43 15.59 3.51
N ASP A 141 -10.71 15.56 3.12
CA ASP A 141 -11.73 16.33 3.81
C ASP A 141 -12.19 15.62 5.10
N LYS A 142 -12.97 16.33 5.95
CA LYS A 142 -13.41 15.79 7.23
C LYS A 142 -14.35 14.60 7.09
N GLU A 143 -15.18 14.58 6.05
CA GLU A 143 -16.12 13.49 5.77
C GLU A 143 -15.41 12.24 5.29
N GLU A 144 -14.38 12.41 4.45
CA GLU A 144 -13.52 11.31 4.00
C GLU A 144 -12.80 10.66 5.19
N ILE A 145 -12.17 11.47 6.07
CA ILE A 145 -11.52 10.97 7.28
C ILE A 145 -12.49 10.21 8.17
N LEU A 146 -13.70 10.75 8.37
CA LEU A 146 -14.74 10.10 9.17
C LEU A 146 -15.15 8.74 8.59
N ARG A 147 -15.36 8.67 7.27
CA ARG A 147 -15.71 7.41 6.59
C ARG A 147 -14.61 6.36 6.74
N LEU A 148 -13.33 6.75 6.53
CA LEU A 148 -12.20 5.83 6.67
C LEU A 148 -12.07 5.30 8.11
N LYS A 149 -12.31 6.15 9.12
CA LYS A 149 -12.37 5.72 10.53
C LYS A 149 -13.51 4.74 10.81
N GLN A 150 -14.68 4.96 10.20
CA GLN A 150 -15.81 4.05 10.36
C GLN A 150 -15.52 2.67 9.77
N ILE A 151 -14.83 2.59 8.62
CA ILE A 151 -14.45 1.32 8.01
C ILE A 151 -13.54 0.53 8.95
N THR A 152 -12.48 1.14 9.48
CA THR A 152 -11.57 0.47 10.42
C THR A 152 -12.24 0.18 11.77
N GLY A 153 -13.06 1.08 12.29
CA GLY A 153 -13.81 0.89 13.54
C GLY A 153 -14.83 -0.23 13.45
N LEU A 154 -15.51 -0.37 12.31
CA LEU A 154 -16.40 -1.51 12.04
C LEU A 154 -15.61 -2.81 11.94
N ALA A 155 -14.48 -2.84 11.23
CA ALA A 155 -13.65 -4.02 11.13
C ALA A 155 -13.11 -4.47 12.50
N GLU A 156 -12.66 -3.55 13.35
CA GLU A 156 -12.24 -3.86 14.72
C GLU A 156 -13.39 -4.31 15.62
N ALA A 157 -14.57 -3.67 15.52
CA ALA A 157 -15.75 -4.04 16.32
C ALA A 157 -16.29 -5.43 15.99
N PHE A 158 -16.09 -5.91 14.77
CA PHE A 158 -16.58 -7.20 14.31
C PHE A 158 -15.50 -8.29 14.19
N LYS A 159 -14.25 -7.97 14.52
CA LYS A 159 -13.11 -8.90 14.40
C LYS A 159 -13.28 -10.23 15.16
N ASP A 160 -14.01 -10.20 16.27
CA ASP A 160 -14.23 -11.36 17.15
C ASP A 160 -15.69 -11.87 17.10
N HIS A 161 -16.51 -11.38 16.15
CA HIS A 161 -17.87 -11.86 15.96
C HIS A 161 -17.95 -12.87 14.82
N GLU A 162 -18.30 -14.12 15.14
CA GLU A 162 -18.79 -15.07 14.14
C GLU A 162 -20.17 -14.60 13.65
N PHE A 163 -20.22 -14.17 12.39
CA PHE A 163 -21.51 -13.88 11.74
C PHE A 163 -22.23 -15.19 11.49
N SER A 164 -23.44 -15.36 12.07
CA SER A 164 -24.37 -16.39 11.63
C SER A 164 -24.64 -16.19 10.13
N ARG A 165 -24.69 -17.30 9.36
CA ARG A 165 -25.05 -17.23 7.94
C ARG A 165 -26.31 -16.40 7.78
N SER A 166 -26.22 -15.36 6.95
CA SER A 166 -27.37 -14.52 6.62
C SER A 166 -28.51 -15.39 6.09
N TRP A 167 -29.72 -14.98 6.47
CA TRP A 167 -31.00 -15.48 6.04
C TRP A 167 -30.98 -16.07 4.61
N GLU A 168 -31.21 -17.38 4.47
CA GLU A 168 -31.52 -18.00 3.20
C GLU A 168 -33.03 -17.84 2.95
N PRO A 169 -33.48 -17.34 1.77
CA PRO A 169 -34.89 -17.28 1.46
C PRO A 169 -35.47 -18.69 1.55
N GLY A 170 -36.43 -18.91 2.44
CA GLY A 170 -37.18 -20.15 2.47
C GLY A 170 -37.85 -20.37 1.09
N ASN A 171 -37.85 -21.62 0.59
CA ASN A 171 -38.52 -21.99 -0.63
C ASN A 171 -40.02 -21.61 -0.52
N ILE A 172 -40.46 -20.62 -1.29
CA ILE A 172 -41.85 -20.16 -1.35
C ILE A 172 -42.76 -21.16 -2.09
N GLU A 173 -42.22 -22.30 -2.58
CA GLU A 173 -42.98 -23.26 -3.38
C GLU A 173 -43.86 -24.22 -2.59
N GLU A 174 -43.80 -24.27 -1.25
CA GLU A 174 -44.62 -25.20 -0.45
C GLU A 174 -45.93 -24.63 0.09
N GLU A 175 -46.22 -23.33 -0.02
CA GLU A 175 -47.47 -22.75 0.53
C GLU A 175 -48.66 -22.70 -0.44
N PHE A 176 -48.51 -23.07 -1.71
CA PHE A 176 -49.62 -23.03 -2.67
C PHE A 176 -50.15 -24.40 -3.12
N SER A 177 -49.83 -25.49 -2.42
CA SER A 177 -50.27 -26.83 -2.80
C SER A 177 -51.50 -27.33 -2.01
N ASN A 178 -52.11 -26.53 -1.15
CA ASN A 178 -53.30 -26.91 -0.37
C ASN A 178 -54.40 -25.83 -0.42
N VAL A 179 -54.98 -25.61 -1.59
CA VAL A 179 -56.32 -25.03 -1.79
C VAL A 179 -57.03 -25.77 -2.90
#